data_a1ea86417ceec36fe16ab1ee521f4468
#
_entry.id   a1ea86417ceec36fe16ab1ee521f4468
#
_cell.length_a   1.000
_cell.length_b   1.000
_cell.length_c   1.000
_cell.angle_alpha   90.00
_cell.angle_beta   90.00
_cell.angle_gamma   90.00
#
_symmetry.space_group_name_H-M   'P 1'
#
loop_
_entity.id
_entity.type
_entity.pdbx_description
1 polymer ?
#
loop_
_entity_poly.entity_id
_entity_poly.type
_entity_poly.pdbx_seq_one_letter_code
_entity_poly.pdbx_strand_id
1 'polypeptide(L)'
;HEVVLFVVSLFFFFFLLLYIFKKENMVRRWVLVSLLFAITINIFLNSQFYPVLTQYQGGLKMAQYFEKNQLSTQNLFMPKDYEIWSFDFYTQQNTPRKEVSLLKKGDKVLVYENDLQNITQPYKILHQETHFKITKLSLKFLNPKTRNEKLKKLYLLEILN
;
A
#
# COMPACT_ATOMS: atom_id res chain seq x y z
N HIS A 1 -11.60 -12.68 -14.14
CA HIS A 1 -11.11 -13.62 -15.18
C HIS A 1 -9.57 -13.69 -15.17
N GLU A 2 -8.84 -12.58 -15.06
CA GLU A 2 -7.37 -12.54 -15.14
C GLU A 2 -6.67 -13.37 -14.04
N VAL A 3 -7.16 -13.34 -12.80
CA VAL A 3 -6.59 -14.14 -11.70
C VAL A 3 -6.75 -15.64 -11.96
N VAL A 4 -7.90 -16.05 -12.49
CA VAL A 4 -8.14 -17.47 -12.83
C VAL A 4 -7.22 -17.92 -13.95
N LEU A 5 -7.09 -17.11 -15.00
CA LEU A 5 -6.18 -17.40 -16.12
C LEU A 5 -4.74 -17.48 -15.66
N PHE A 6 -4.33 -16.59 -14.75
CA PHE A 6 -2.99 -16.63 -14.16
C PHE A 6 -2.77 -17.93 -13.38
N VAL A 7 -3.68 -18.32 -12.50
CA VAL A 7 -3.56 -19.56 -11.72
C VAL A 7 -3.49 -20.79 -12.64
N VAL A 8 -4.35 -20.84 -13.66
CA VAL A 8 -4.35 -21.94 -14.66
C VAL A 8 -3.03 -21.99 -15.42
N SER A 9 -2.50 -20.84 -15.87
CA SER A 9 -1.21 -20.79 -16.58
C SER A 9 -0.05 -21.20 -15.68
N LEU A 10 -0.11 -20.89 -14.40
CA LEU A 10 0.90 -21.27 -13.41
C LEU A 10 0.92 -22.80 -13.18
N PHE A 11 -0.26 -23.43 -13.10
CA PHE A 11 -0.36 -24.90 -13.05
C PHE A 11 0.16 -25.54 -14.33
N PHE A 12 -0.23 -25.02 -15.49
CA PHE A 12 0.26 -25.54 -16.77
C PHE A 12 1.79 -25.44 -16.87
N PHE A 13 2.35 -24.31 -16.48
CA PHE A 13 3.80 -24.11 -16.44
C PHE A 13 4.50 -25.10 -15.50
N PHE A 14 3.94 -25.35 -14.32
CA PHE A 14 4.47 -26.34 -13.38
C PHE A 14 4.53 -27.74 -13.99
N PHE A 15 3.45 -28.22 -14.63
CA PHE A 15 3.42 -29.51 -15.29
C PHE A 15 4.37 -29.57 -16.49
N LEU A 16 4.51 -28.48 -17.24
CA LEU A 16 5.47 -28.37 -18.33
C LEU A 16 6.91 -28.55 -17.82
N LEU A 17 7.27 -27.92 -16.70
CA LEU A 17 8.57 -28.11 -16.07
C LEU A 17 8.79 -29.56 -15.63
N LEU A 18 7.78 -30.20 -15.04
CA LEU A 18 7.87 -31.64 -14.70
C LEU A 18 8.10 -32.50 -15.92
N TYR A 19 7.54 -32.16 -17.06
CA TYR A 19 7.73 -32.86 -18.31
C TYR A 19 9.15 -32.64 -18.90
N ILE A 20 9.60 -31.38 -18.94
CA ILE A 20 10.93 -31.00 -19.47
C ILE A 20 12.04 -31.72 -18.69
N PHE A 21 11.94 -31.79 -17.36
CA PHE A 21 12.94 -32.44 -16.53
C PHE A 21 12.66 -33.94 -16.30
N LYS A 22 11.85 -34.59 -17.12
CA LYS A 22 11.49 -36.00 -16.98
C LYS A 22 12.70 -36.94 -16.98
N LYS A 23 13.79 -36.60 -17.70
CA LYS A 23 15.00 -37.41 -17.81
C LYS A 23 15.97 -37.27 -16.62
N GLU A 24 15.76 -36.27 -15.77
CA GLU A 24 16.57 -36.04 -14.58
C GLU A 24 16.23 -37.05 -13.48
N ASN A 25 17.17 -37.31 -12.57
CA ASN A 25 16.87 -38.10 -11.39
C ASN A 25 15.80 -37.39 -10.53
N MET A 26 15.06 -38.16 -9.76
CA MET A 26 13.88 -37.68 -9.05
C MET A 26 14.17 -36.47 -8.16
N VAL A 27 15.25 -36.51 -7.39
CA VAL A 27 15.61 -35.42 -6.47
C VAL A 27 15.97 -34.14 -7.23
N ARG A 28 16.85 -34.25 -8.24
CA ARG A 28 17.28 -33.11 -9.06
C ARG A 28 16.11 -32.47 -9.80
N ARG A 29 15.19 -33.30 -10.32
CA ARG A 29 13.98 -32.85 -10.98
C ARG A 29 13.13 -31.99 -10.06
N TRP A 30 12.85 -32.45 -8.84
CA TRP A 30 12.05 -31.67 -7.89
C TRP A 30 12.73 -30.36 -7.47
N VAL A 31 14.03 -30.38 -7.25
CA VAL A 31 14.81 -29.17 -6.93
C VAL A 31 14.73 -28.14 -8.06
N LEU A 32 14.99 -28.55 -9.31
CA LEU A 32 14.96 -27.65 -10.46
C LEU A 32 13.57 -27.08 -10.71
N VAL A 33 12.53 -27.92 -10.64
CA VAL A 33 11.14 -27.47 -10.82
C VAL A 33 10.73 -26.48 -9.75
N SER A 34 11.04 -26.78 -8.47
CA SER A 34 10.71 -25.87 -7.36
C SER A 34 11.44 -24.53 -7.47
N LEU A 35 12.71 -24.53 -7.86
CA LEU A 35 13.50 -23.34 -8.05
C LEU A 35 12.94 -22.45 -9.16
N LEU A 36 12.68 -23.02 -10.35
CA LEU A 36 12.13 -22.27 -11.47
C LEU A 36 10.72 -21.75 -11.16
N PHE A 37 9.91 -22.53 -10.46
CA PHE A 37 8.58 -22.10 -10.04
C PHE A 37 8.63 -20.93 -9.05
N ALA A 38 9.53 -20.99 -8.07
CA ALA A 38 9.76 -19.91 -7.11
C ALA A 38 10.24 -18.62 -7.81
N ILE A 39 11.16 -18.74 -8.78
CA ILE A 39 11.63 -17.59 -9.59
C ILE A 39 10.46 -16.98 -10.36
N THR A 40 9.63 -17.78 -11.01
CA THR A 40 8.47 -17.30 -11.78
C THR A 40 7.46 -16.56 -10.91
N ILE A 41 7.14 -17.12 -9.73
CA ILE A 41 6.27 -16.44 -8.76
C ILE A 41 6.90 -15.11 -8.32
N ASN A 42 8.20 -15.11 -8.02
CA ASN A 42 8.88 -13.89 -7.58
C ASN A 42 8.86 -12.80 -8.66
N ILE A 43 9.12 -13.14 -9.92
CA ILE A 43 9.02 -12.22 -11.06
C ILE A 43 7.60 -11.65 -11.14
N PHE A 44 6.57 -12.50 -11.08
CA PHE A 44 5.18 -12.05 -11.12
C PHE A 44 4.84 -11.10 -9.96
N LEU A 45 5.21 -11.47 -8.73
CA LEU A 45 4.95 -10.63 -7.56
C LEU A 45 5.58 -9.24 -7.71
N ASN A 46 6.83 -9.17 -8.16
CA ASN A 46 7.55 -7.91 -8.28
C ASN A 46 7.16 -7.08 -9.51
N SER A 47 6.82 -7.72 -10.64
CA SER A 47 6.51 -7.01 -11.88
C SER A 47 5.04 -6.59 -12.01
N GLN A 48 4.13 -7.34 -11.39
CA GLN A 48 2.68 -7.15 -11.57
C GLN A 48 1.96 -6.87 -10.24
N PHE A 49 2.15 -7.73 -9.25
CA PHE A 49 1.32 -7.72 -8.05
C PHE A 49 1.65 -6.54 -7.12
N TYR A 50 2.91 -6.38 -6.74
CA TYR A 50 3.32 -5.29 -5.84
C TYR A 50 3.13 -3.89 -6.43
N PRO A 51 3.44 -3.62 -7.72
CA PRO A 51 3.15 -2.32 -8.31
C PRO A 51 1.66 -1.95 -8.27
N VAL A 52 0.77 -2.93 -8.48
CA VAL A 52 -0.68 -2.68 -8.36
C VAL A 52 -1.07 -2.42 -6.90
N LEU A 53 -0.50 -3.14 -5.94
CA LEU A 53 -0.79 -2.92 -4.51
C LEU A 53 -0.33 -1.53 -4.02
N THR A 54 0.85 -1.08 -4.45
CA THR A 54 1.40 0.21 -4.04
C THR A 54 0.54 1.39 -4.49
N GLN A 55 -0.23 1.24 -5.58
CA GLN A 55 -1.20 2.26 -6.02
C GLN A 55 -2.30 2.55 -4.98
N TYR A 56 -2.52 1.64 -4.03
CA TYR A 56 -3.49 1.82 -2.94
C TYR A 56 -2.84 2.26 -1.62
N GLN A 57 -1.54 2.52 -1.62
CA GLN A 57 -0.84 3.10 -0.47
C GLN A 57 -1.01 4.62 -0.44
N GLY A 58 -2.04 5.11 0.23
CA GLY A 58 -2.28 6.54 0.35
C GLY A 58 -1.10 7.31 0.96
N GLY A 59 -0.33 6.69 1.85
CA GLY A 59 0.89 7.32 2.40
C GLY A 59 1.96 7.57 1.35
N LEU A 60 2.19 6.64 0.41
CA LEU A 60 3.09 6.85 -0.73
C LEU A 60 2.60 8.02 -1.61
N LYS A 61 1.33 7.99 -2.00
CA LYS A 61 0.76 9.06 -2.85
C LYS A 61 0.79 10.42 -2.16
N MET A 62 0.55 10.44 -0.86
CA MET A 62 0.65 11.67 -0.06
C MET A 62 2.11 12.18 -0.03
N ALA A 63 3.10 11.31 0.13
CA ALA A 63 4.51 11.68 0.05
C ALA A 63 4.88 12.26 -1.33
N GLN A 64 4.42 11.61 -2.41
CA GLN A 64 4.59 12.13 -3.78
C GLN A 64 3.91 13.49 -3.99
N TYR A 65 2.74 13.71 -3.37
CA TYR A 65 2.07 15.01 -3.40
C TYR A 65 2.91 16.10 -2.71
N PHE A 66 3.52 15.77 -1.56
CA PHE A 66 4.44 16.69 -0.86
C PHE A 66 5.64 17.04 -1.72
N GLU A 67 6.30 16.04 -2.32
CA GLU A 67 7.45 16.22 -3.19
C GLU A 67 7.10 17.07 -4.42
N LYS A 68 6.04 16.69 -5.14
CA LYS A 68 5.59 17.40 -6.36
C LYS A 68 5.26 18.88 -6.12
N ASN A 69 4.66 19.19 -4.96
CA ASN A 69 4.27 20.56 -4.61
C ASN A 69 5.30 21.27 -3.73
N GLN A 70 6.48 20.66 -3.52
CA GLN A 70 7.55 21.20 -2.67
C GLN A 70 7.09 21.62 -1.28
N LEU A 71 6.13 20.85 -0.72
CA LEU A 71 5.56 21.14 0.57
C LEU A 71 6.53 20.78 1.69
N SER A 72 6.73 21.71 2.62
CA SER A 72 7.50 21.42 3.82
C SER A 72 6.76 20.47 4.75
N THR A 73 7.46 19.52 5.31
CA THR A 73 7.00 18.64 6.40
C THR A 73 7.10 19.30 7.78
N GLN A 74 7.65 20.52 7.85
CA GLN A 74 7.60 21.33 9.06
C GLN A 74 6.15 21.58 9.46
N ASN A 75 5.85 21.46 10.74
CA ASN A 75 4.48 21.56 11.27
C ASN A 75 3.50 20.53 10.70
N LEU A 76 4.01 19.41 10.18
CA LEU A 76 3.19 18.25 9.82
C LEU A 76 3.13 17.28 11.00
N PHE A 77 1.93 16.87 11.35
CA PHE A 77 1.67 15.97 12.47
C PHE A 77 0.76 14.82 12.05
N MET A 78 0.80 13.75 12.81
CA MET A 78 -0.20 12.68 12.79
C MET A 78 -0.84 12.57 14.17
N PRO A 79 -2.09 12.11 14.28
CA PRO A 79 -2.68 11.75 15.56
C PRO A 79 -1.83 10.69 16.30
N LYS A 80 -1.91 10.66 17.62
CA LYS A 80 -1.02 9.86 18.50
C LYS A 80 -0.99 8.37 18.14
N ASP A 81 -2.14 7.81 17.74
CA ASP A 81 -2.28 6.37 17.46
C ASP A 81 -2.12 6.01 15.97
N TYR A 82 -1.60 6.96 15.16
CA TYR A 82 -1.45 6.76 13.73
C TYR A 82 -0.10 6.20 13.34
N GLU A 83 -0.14 5.23 12.43
CA GLU A 83 1.03 4.61 11.82
C GLU A 83 0.84 4.59 10.30
N ILE A 84 1.37 5.59 9.63
CA ILE A 84 1.38 5.66 8.16
C ILE A 84 2.83 5.48 7.69
N TRP A 85 3.38 4.29 7.98
CA TRP A 85 4.78 3.93 7.70
C TRP A 85 5.23 4.23 6.27
N SER A 86 4.33 4.05 5.28
CA SER A 86 4.65 4.37 3.89
C SER A 86 4.93 5.86 3.69
N PHE A 87 4.23 6.75 4.38
CA PHE A 87 4.51 8.18 4.29
C PHE A 87 5.87 8.53 4.91
N ASP A 88 6.10 8.09 6.15
CA ASP A 88 7.37 8.33 6.87
C ASP A 88 8.57 7.75 6.08
N PHE A 89 8.41 6.56 5.46
CA PHE A 89 9.45 5.92 4.66
C PHE A 89 9.79 6.73 3.40
N TYR A 90 8.79 7.16 2.63
CA TYR A 90 9.04 7.88 1.38
C TYR A 90 9.45 9.34 1.59
N THR A 91 9.04 9.97 2.68
CA THR A 91 9.55 11.31 3.05
C THR A 91 10.89 11.27 3.77
N GLN A 92 11.39 10.07 4.11
CA GLN A 92 12.62 9.84 4.90
C GLN A 92 12.62 10.59 6.23
N GLN A 93 11.44 10.78 6.82
CA GLN A 93 11.25 11.53 8.06
C GLN A 93 10.25 10.78 8.94
N ASN A 94 10.47 10.84 10.24
CA ASN A 94 9.49 10.38 11.21
C ASN A 94 8.56 11.54 11.55
N THR A 95 7.34 11.49 11.02
CA THR A 95 6.34 12.54 11.26
C THR A 95 5.96 12.56 12.75
N PRO A 96 6.08 13.70 13.44
CA PRO A 96 5.74 13.82 14.85
C PRO A 96 4.29 13.45 15.14
N ARG A 97 4.06 12.79 16.27
CA ARG A 97 2.73 12.42 16.76
C ARG A 97 2.23 13.48 17.74
N LYS A 98 1.01 13.98 17.56
CA LYS A 98 0.44 15.04 18.38
C LYS A 98 -1.03 14.74 18.69
N GLU A 99 -1.48 15.08 19.87
CA GLU A 99 -2.91 15.03 20.18
C GLU A 99 -3.66 16.10 19.38
N VAL A 100 -4.82 15.72 18.86
CA VAL A 100 -5.63 16.60 18.00
C VAL A 100 -6.00 17.92 18.71
N SER A 101 -6.25 17.85 20.01
CA SER A 101 -6.53 19.01 20.88
C SER A 101 -5.41 20.03 20.98
N LEU A 102 -4.16 19.61 20.71
CA LEU A 102 -2.97 20.45 20.78
C LEU A 102 -2.55 21.05 19.44
N LEU A 103 -3.32 20.81 18.38
CA LEU A 103 -3.06 21.40 17.06
C LEU A 103 -3.27 22.92 17.09
N LYS A 104 -2.40 23.62 16.39
CA LYS A 104 -2.37 25.08 16.32
C LYS A 104 -2.61 25.56 14.89
N LYS A 105 -2.95 26.83 14.74
CA LYS A 105 -3.05 27.49 13.45
C LYS A 105 -1.81 27.27 12.60
N GLY A 106 -2.01 26.86 11.35
CA GLY A 106 -0.93 26.56 10.40
C GLY A 106 -0.32 25.17 10.56
N ASP A 107 -0.72 24.39 11.59
CA ASP A 107 -0.35 22.96 11.66
C ASP A 107 -1.03 22.21 10.53
N LYS A 108 -0.27 21.31 9.89
CA LYS A 108 -0.79 20.35 8.94
C LYS A 108 -0.96 19.01 9.63
N VAL A 109 -2.02 18.29 9.29
CA VAL A 109 -2.28 17.00 9.92
C VAL A 109 -2.76 15.97 8.89
N LEU A 110 -2.22 14.75 8.99
CA LEU A 110 -2.66 13.59 8.21
C LEU A 110 -3.64 12.78 9.03
N VAL A 111 -4.89 12.66 8.55
CA VAL A 111 -5.96 11.93 9.25
C VAL A 111 -6.76 11.05 8.31
N TYR A 112 -7.30 9.96 8.85
CA TYR A 112 -8.29 9.15 8.15
C TYR A 112 -9.69 9.77 8.24
N GLU A 113 -10.54 9.46 7.26
CA GLU A 113 -11.91 9.92 7.18
C GLU A 113 -12.70 9.73 8.49
N ASN A 114 -12.54 8.59 9.14
CA ASN A 114 -13.25 8.25 10.37
C ASN A 114 -12.89 9.16 11.55
N ASP A 115 -11.74 9.81 11.51
CA ASP A 115 -11.22 10.62 12.60
C ASP A 115 -11.38 12.13 12.34
N LEU A 116 -11.94 12.51 11.19
CA LEU A 116 -12.26 13.93 10.90
C LEU A 116 -13.19 14.53 11.95
N GLN A 117 -14.13 13.74 12.47
CA GLN A 117 -15.06 14.18 13.53
C GLN A 117 -14.38 14.51 14.86
N ASN A 118 -13.15 14.03 15.08
CA ASN A 118 -12.38 14.29 16.30
C ASN A 118 -11.64 15.64 16.22
N ILE A 119 -11.61 16.29 15.05
CA ILE A 119 -10.98 17.59 14.85
C ILE A 119 -12.02 18.66 15.10
N THR A 120 -11.90 19.35 16.23
CA THR A 120 -12.83 20.39 16.64
C THR A 120 -12.47 21.76 16.09
N GLN A 121 -11.21 21.98 15.72
CA GLN A 121 -10.72 23.22 15.15
C GLN A 121 -11.19 23.35 13.68
N PRO A 122 -11.45 24.57 13.20
CA PRO A 122 -11.68 24.83 11.78
C PRO A 122 -10.47 24.40 10.97
N TYR A 123 -10.70 23.69 9.88
CA TYR A 123 -9.64 23.21 9.01
C TYR A 123 -10.00 23.37 7.53
N LYS A 124 -8.97 23.36 6.70
CA LYS A 124 -9.06 23.28 5.24
C LYS A 124 -8.48 21.95 4.76
N ILE A 125 -9.18 21.26 3.88
CA ILE A 125 -8.64 20.08 3.20
C ILE A 125 -7.71 20.57 2.10
N LEU A 126 -6.43 20.22 2.19
CA LEU A 126 -5.42 20.52 1.18
C LEU A 126 -5.35 19.43 0.12
N HIS A 127 -5.46 18.17 0.53
CA HIS A 127 -5.38 17.02 -0.37
C HIS A 127 -6.05 15.79 0.23
N GLN A 128 -6.46 14.85 -0.63
CA GLN A 128 -7.02 13.57 -0.19
C GLN A 128 -6.51 12.44 -1.08
N GLU A 129 -6.28 11.28 -0.47
CA GLU A 129 -5.88 10.05 -1.16
C GLU A 129 -6.63 8.84 -0.62
N THR A 130 -6.82 7.84 -1.49
CA THR A 130 -7.32 6.54 -1.03
C THR A 130 -6.19 5.75 -0.39
N HIS A 131 -6.49 5.10 0.74
CA HIS A 131 -5.52 4.32 1.49
C HIS A 131 -6.05 2.92 1.80
N PHE A 132 -5.19 1.93 1.62
CA PHE A 132 -5.37 0.57 2.08
C PHE A 132 -4.16 0.11 2.89
N LYS A 133 -4.42 -0.46 4.07
CA LYS A 133 -3.36 -1.04 4.90
C LYS A 133 -2.97 -2.41 4.32
N ILE A 134 -1.90 -2.47 3.54
CA ILE A 134 -1.46 -3.67 2.80
C ILE A 134 -1.23 -4.87 3.73
N THR A 135 -0.80 -4.65 4.97
CA THR A 135 -0.65 -5.70 5.97
C THR A 135 -1.97 -6.43 6.32
N LYS A 136 -3.12 -5.88 5.92
CA LYS A 136 -4.45 -6.47 6.08
C LYS A 136 -5.05 -6.95 4.76
N LEU A 137 -4.21 -7.48 3.86
CA LEU A 137 -4.65 -8.01 2.58
C LEU A 137 -5.76 -9.05 2.77
N SER A 138 -6.86 -8.91 2.04
CA SER A 138 -8.03 -9.78 2.13
C SER A 138 -8.60 -10.10 0.75
N LEU A 139 -9.31 -11.22 0.63
CA LEU A 139 -9.98 -11.59 -0.63
C LEU A 139 -10.97 -10.52 -1.11
N LYS A 140 -11.62 -9.80 -0.19
CA LYS A 140 -12.51 -8.68 -0.54
C LYS A 140 -11.76 -7.53 -1.20
N PHE A 141 -10.53 -7.25 -0.78
CA PHE A 141 -9.69 -6.24 -1.42
C PHE A 141 -9.16 -6.71 -2.78
N LEU A 142 -8.79 -7.97 -2.91
CA LEU A 142 -8.31 -8.54 -4.17
C LEU A 142 -9.38 -8.57 -5.25
N ASN A 143 -10.65 -8.68 -4.86
CA ASN A 143 -11.78 -8.64 -5.79
C ASN A 143 -12.11 -7.18 -6.18
N PRO A 144 -11.99 -6.80 -7.47
CA PRO A 144 -12.26 -5.43 -7.93
C PRO A 144 -13.67 -4.92 -7.59
N LYS A 145 -14.68 -5.82 -7.51
CA LYS A 145 -16.07 -5.45 -7.21
C LYS A 145 -16.28 -5.01 -5.75
N THR A 146 -15.50 -5.55 -4.82
CA THR A 146 -15.65 -5.28 -3.38
C THR A 146 -14.47 -4.49 -2.80
N ARG A 147 -13.45 -4.19 -3.63
CA ARG A 147 -12.24 -3.47 -3.21
C ARG A 147 -12.55 -2.12 -2.56
N ASN A 148 -13.44 -1.35 -3.18
CA ASN A 148 -13.77 0.00 -2.72
C ASN A 148 -14.31 0.03 -1.28
N GLU A 149 -14.98 -1.04 -0.83
CA GLU A 149 -15.48 -1.17 0.55
C GLU A 149 -14.34 -1.27 1.59
N LYS A 150 -13.13 -1.58 1.16
CA LYS A 150 -11.94 -1.74 2.01
C LYS A 150 -11.00 -0.55 1.96
N LEU A 151 -11.23 0.37 1.05
CA LEU A 151 -10.46 1.60 0.96
C LEU A 151 -10.92 2.60 2.01
N LYS A 152 -9.97 3.26 2.64
CA LYS A 152 -10.20 4.42 3.50
C LYS A 152 -9.69 5.66 2.78
N LYS A 153 -10.21 6.83 3.12
CA LYS A 153 -9.63 8.08 2.66
C LYS A 153 -8.64 8.61 3.70
N LEU A 154 -7.52 9.09 3.21
CA LEU A 154 -6.49 9.79 3.97
C LEU A 154 -6.50 11.25 3.54
N TYR A 155 -6.62 12.15 4.48
CA TYR A 155 -6.69 13.59 4.25
C TYR A 155 -5.45 14.30 4.77
N LEU A 156 -4.98 15.27 4.02
CA LEU A 156 -4.06 16.30 4.49
C LEU A 156 -4.90 17.56 4.80
N LEU A 157 -4.89 17.97 6.04
CA LEU A 157 -5.61 19.15 6.52
C LEU A 157 -4.63 20.22 6.95
N GLU A 158 -5.07 21.46 6.89
CA GLU A 158 -4.42 22.62 7.51
C GLU A 158 -5.36 23.25 8.54
N ILE A 159 -4.88 23.48 9.75
CA ILE A 159 -5.65 24.07 10.83
C ILE A 159 -5.69 25.59 10.63
N LEU A 160 -6.89 26.19 10.70
CA LEU A 160 -7.12 27.59 10.37
C LEU A 160 -7.10 28.53 11.58
N ASN A 161 -7.41 28.04 12.78
CA ASN A 161 -7.47 28.83 14.02
C ASN A 161 -6.61 28.24 15.11
#